data_55ba5e37a2b5d15544a60f4c42c3680e
#
_entry.id   55ba5e37a2b5d15544a60f4c42c3680e
#
_cell.length_a   1.000
_cell.length_b   1.000
_cell.length_c   1.000
_cell.angle_alpha   90.00
_cell.angle_beta   90.00
_cell.angle_gamma   90.00
#
_symmetry.space_group_name_H-M   'P 1'
#
loop_
_entity.id
_entity.type
_entity.pdbx_description
1 polymer ?
#
loop_
_entity_poly.entity_id
_entity_poly.type
_entity_poly.pdbx_seq_one_letter_code
_entity_poly.pdbx_strand_id
1 'polypeptide(L)'
;MELAEVHNVSQADNFEARDEAQQVRHIIARLPVQQQKIVTLRDVKGCSYEEIEQVTGLNATNVRVLLSRARKKIREEFNKWSNYESRGN
;
A
#
# COMPACT_ATOMS: atom_id res chain seq x y z
N MET A 1 -7.65 -11.87 18.40
CA MET A 1 -6.70 -11.80 19.48
C MET A 1 -5.51 -12.63 19.20
N GLU A 2 -5.72 -13.87 18.85
CA GLU A 2 -4.58 -14.70 18.49
C GLU A 2 -3.80 -14.09 17.37
N LEU A 3 -4.50 -13.45 16.47
CA LEU A 3 -3.82 -12.82 15.35
C LEU A 3 -2.81 -11.82 15.82
N ALA A 4 -3.16 -11.07 16.84
CA ALA A 4 -2.27 -10.07 17.36
C ALA A 4 -1.01 -10.71 17.92
N GLU A 5 -1.17 -11.82 18.55
CA GLU A 5 -0.03 -12.49 19.12
C GLU A 5 0.89 -13.06 18.08
N VAL A 6 0.30 -13.69 17.08
CA VAL A 6 1.10 -14.20 15.98
C VAL A 6 1.85 -13.06 15.33
N HIS A 7 1.18 -11.95 15.21
CA HIS A 7 1.78 -10.77 14.66
C HIS A 7 3.03 -10.35 15.43
N ASN A 8 2.91 -10.35 16.74
CA ASN A 8 4.02 -9.94 17.58
C ASN A 8 5.22 -10.83 17.41
N VAL A 9 4.96 -12.11 17.31
CA VAL A 9 6.05 -13.05 17.11
C VAL A 9 6.75 -12.78 15.80
N SER A 10 5.97 -12.54 14.76
CA SER A 10 6.54 -12.23 13.46
C SER A 10 7.40 -10.99 13.51
N GLN A 11 6.96 -10.02 14.24
CA GLN A 11 7.70 -8.77 14.30
C GLN A 11 9.10 -8.95 14.82
N ALA A 12 9.26 -9.84 15.78
CA ALA A 12 10.57 -10.04 16.36
C ALA A 12 11.56 -10.50 15.32
N ASP A 13 11.08 -11.24 14.34
CA ASP A 13 11.97 -11.83 13.35
C ASP A 13 12.04 -11.06 12.05
N ASN A 14 11.17 -10.06 11.87
CA ASN A 14 11.04 -9.42 10.57
C ASN A 14 11.19 -7.92 10.66
N PHE A 15 12.32 -7.53 11.17
CA PHE A 15 12.61 -6.12 11.28
C PHE A 15 12.61 -5.44 9.92
N GLU A 16 13.18 -6.09 8.91
CA GLU A 16 13.23 -5.52 7.57
C GLU A 16 11.87 -5.43 6.94
N ALA A 17 11.02 -6.42 7.21
CA ALA A 17 9.67 -6.38 6.66
C ALA A 17 8.89 -5.20 7.23
N ARG A 18 9.11 -4.87 8.48
CA ARG A 18 8.47 -3.71 9.07
C ARG A 18 8.95 -2.41 8.44
N ASP A 19 10.24 -2.34 8.15
CA ASP A 19 10.81 -1.19 7.47
C ASP A 19 10.19 -1.01 6.10
N GLU A 20 10.04 -2.10 5.38
CA GLU A 20 9.46 -2.04 4.06
C GLU A 20 8.00 -1.61 4.11
N ALA A 21 7.24 -2.14 5.06
CA ALA A 21 5.85 -1.76 5.21
C ALA A 21 5.72 -0.28 5.52
N GLN A 22 6.60 0.21 6.35
CA GLN A 22 6.58 1.62 6.69
C GLN A 22 6.93 2.49 5.49
N GLN A 23 7.89 2.04 4.70
CA GLN A 23 8.24 2.76 3.49
C GLN A 23 7.09 2.83 2.52
N VAL A 24 6.39 1.71 2.36
CA VAL A 24 5.21 1.70 1.49
C VAL A 24 4.17 2.69 1.98
N ARG A 25 3.96 2.76 3.28
CA ARG A 25 3.01 3.73 3.82
C ARG A 25 3.42 5.16 3.51
N HIS A 26 4.72 5.44 3.60
CA HIS A 26 5.21 6.77 3.26
C HIS A 26 4.97 7.09 1.79
N ILE A 27 5.16 6.10 0.93
CA ILE A 27 4.92 6.29 -0.49
C ILE A 27 3.44 6.58 -0.74
N ILE A 28 2.57 5.79 -0.12
CA ILE A 28 1.13 5.99 -0.28
C ILE A 28 0.73 7.40 0.16
N ALA A 29 1.32 7.87 1.24
CA ALA A 29 0.97 9.19 1.75
C ALA A 29 1.32 10.31 0.78
N ARG A 30 2.22 10.04 -0.17
CA ARG A 30 2.62 11.05 -1.15
C ARG A 30 1.92 10.92 -2.49
N LEU A 31 1.04 9.95 -2.64
CA LEU A 31 0.28 9.79 -3.87
C LEU A 31 -0.77 10.89 -4.00
N PRO A 32 -1.21 11.18 -5.23
CA PRO A 32 -2.35 12.06 -5.40
C PRO A 32 -3.52 11.55 -4.57
N VAL A 33 -4.34 12.49 -4.09
CA VAL A 33 -5.37 12.18 -3.11
C VAL A 33 -6.27 11.02 -3.56
N GLN A 34 -6.72 11.05 -4.80
CA GLN A 34 -7.63 9.99 -5.25
C GLN A 34 -6.95 8.64 -5.32
N GLN A 35 -5.72 8.62 -5.79
CA GLN A 35 -4.97 7.37 -5.85
C GLN A 35 -4.73 6.82 -4.46
N GLN A 36 -4.38 7.70 -3.54
CA GLN A 36 -4.15 7.31 -2.16
C GLN A 36 -5.41 6.68 -1.57
N LYS A 37 -6.55 7.31 -1.81
CA LYS A 37 -7.81 6.83 -1.28
C LYS A 37 -8.16 5.45 -1.82
N ILE A 38 -8.01 5.28 -3.13
CA ILE A 38 -8.39 4.03 -3.77
C ILE A 38 -7.50 2.88 -3.33
N VAL A 39 -6.19 3.10 -3.32
CA VAL A 39 -5.27 2.03 -2.95
C VAL A 39 -5.43 1.69 -1.47
N THR A 40 -5.71 2.69 -0.64
CA THR A 40 -5.94 2.42 0.77
C THR A 40 -7.18 1.57 0.97
N LEU A 41 -8.26 1.92 0.29
CA LEU A 41 -9.49 1.15 0.43
C LEU A 41 -9.32 -0.28 -0.07
N ARG A 42 -8.66 -0.45 -1.20
CA ARG A 42 -8.55 -1.78 -1.80
C ARG A 42 -7.47 -2.63 -1.16
N ASP A 43 -6.26 -2.09 -1.06
CA ASP A 43 -5.11 -2.91 -0.69
C ASP A 43 -4.83 -2.92 0.80
N VAL A 44 -5.22 -1.87 1.50
CA VAL A 44 -4.99 -1.83 2.95
C VAL A 44 -6.21 -2.33 3.71
N LYS A 45 -7.40 -1.87 3.31
CA LYS A 45 -8.62 -2.22 4.03
C LYS A 45 -9.37 -3.39 3.43
N GLY A 46 -9.03 -3.80 2.22
CA GLY A 46 -9.65 -4.97 1.62
C GLY A 46 -11.05 -4.79 1.11
N CYS A 47 -11.44 -3.57 0.78
CA CYS A 47 -12.78 -3.31 0.27
C CYS A 47 -12.96 -3.90 -1.11
N SER A 48 -14.18 -4.31 -1.42
CA SER A 48 -14.50 -4.76 -2.76
C SER A 48 -14.61 -3.56 -3.70
N TYR A 49 -14.54 -3.83 -5.00
CA TYR A 49 -14.70 -2.76 -5.96
C TYR A 49 -16.05 -2.07 -5.80
N GLU A 50 -17.09 -2.85 -5.54
CA GLU A 50 -18.41 -2.28 -5.37
C GLU A 50 -18.46 -1.36 -4.16
N GLU A 51 -17.83 -1.75 -3.09
CA GLU A 51 -17.76 -0.90 -1.90
C GLU A 51 -17.02 0.39 -2.20
N ILE A 52 -15.94 0.28 -2.95
CA ILE A 52 -15.16 1.47 -3.30
C ILE A 52 -15.97 2.40 -4.17
N GLU A 53 -16.73 1.85 -5.12
CA GLU A 53 -17.59 2.68 -5.96
C GLU A 53 -18.61 3.43 -5.11
N GLN A 54 -19.19 2.77 -4.14
CA GLN A 54 -20.17 3.42 -3.28
C GLN A 54 -19.56 4.50 -2.43
N VAL A 55 -18.38 4.24 -1.89
CA VAL A 55 -17.73 5.21 -1.02
C VAL A 55 -17.23 6.42 -1.79
N THR A 56 -16.71 6.20 -2.99
CA THR A 56 -16.07 7.27 -3.75
C THR A 56 -16.95 7.91 -4.79
N GLY A 57 -18.01 7.22 -5.21
CA GLY A 57 -18.85 7.71 -6.29
C GLY A 57 -18.25 7.52 -7.66
N LEU A 58 -17.13 6.83 -7.75
CA LEU A 58 -16.48 6.58 -9.04
C LEU A 58 -17.00 5.27 -9.61
N ASN A 59 -16.96 5.15 -10.95
CA ASN A 59 -17.37 3.89 -11.57
C ASN A 59 -16.20 2.91 -11.57
N ALA A 60 -16.50 1.65 -11.90
CA ALA A 60 -15.52 0.57 -11.81
C ALA A 60 -14.29 0.84 -12.67
N THR A 61 -14.49 1.38 -13.85
CA THR A 61 -13.37 1.65 -14.74
C THR A 61 -12.43 2.66 -14.14
N ASN A 62 -12.97 3.74 -13.60
CA ASN A 62 -12.13 4.75 -12.96
C ASN A 62 -11.41 4.22 -11.74
N VAL A 63 -12.09 3.40 -10.96
CA VAL A 63 -11.47 2.80 -9.79
C VAL A 63 -10.27 1.97 -10.21
N ARG A 64 -10.43 1.15 -11.24
CA ARG A 64 -9.34 0.30 -11.69
C ARG A 64 -8.17 1.09 -12.25
N VAL A 65 -8.47 2.15 -13.00
CA VAL A 65 -7.41 2.98 -13.55
C VAL A 65 -6.61 3.64 -12.44
N LEU A 66 -7.30 4.21 -11.46
CA LEU A 66 -6.63 4.85 -10.35
C LEU A 66 -5.81 3.86 -9.54
N LEU A 67 -6.37 2.69 -9.33
CA LEU A 67 -5.66 1.65 -8.59
C LEU A 67 -4.39 1.22 -9.33
N SER A 68 -4.51 1.04 -10.63
CA SER A 68 -3.37 0.63 -11.45
C SER A 68 -2.26 1.67 -11.39
N ARG A 69 -2.63 2.94 -11.50
CA ARG A 69 -1.65 4.02 -11.44
C ARG A 69 -1.01 4.11 -10.07
N ALA A 70 -1.82 3.96 -9.02
CA ALA A 70 -1.29 4.00 -7.67
C ALA A 70 -0.29 2.88 -7.44
N ARG A 71 -0.65 1.68 -7.86
CA ARG A 71 0.23 0.54 -7.66
C ARG A 71 1.52 0.66 -8.44
N LYS A 72 1.43 1.20 -9.64
CA LYS A 72 2.63 1.41 -10.44
C LYS A 72 3.57 2.40 -9.76
N LYS A 73 3.01 3.49 -9.27
CA LYS A 73 3.82 4.49 -8.61
C LYS A 73 4.46 3.94 -7.34
N ILE A 74 3.68 3.19 -6.58
CA ILE A 74 4.21 2.59 -5.36
C ILE A 74 5.38 1.66 -5.70
N ARG A 75 5.21 0.84 -6.73
CA ARG A 75 6.27 -0.09 -7.11
C ARG A 75 7.52 0.64 -7.55
N GLU A 76 7.34 1.68 -8.34
CA GLU A 76 8.49 2.45 -8.82
C GLU A 76 9.23 3.11 -7.67
N GLU A 77 8.50 3.74 -6.78
CA GLU A 77 9.13 4.41 -5.66
C GLU A 77 9.77 3.43 -4.69
N PHE A 78 9.10 2.31 -4.46
CA PHE A 78 9.65 1.30 -3.58
C PHE A 78 10.93 0.71 -4.16
N ASN A 79 10.96 0.49 -5.46
CA ASN A 79 12.16 -0.04 -6.10
C ASN A 79 13.33 0.94 -6.00
N LYS A 80 13.05 2.21 -6.16
CA LYS A 80 14.10 3.21 -5.97
C LYS A 80 14.67 3.17 -4.57
N TRP A 81 13.79 3.12 -3.59
CA TRP A 81 14.22 3.08 -2.20
C TRP A 81 15.03 1.82 -1.93
N SER A 82 14.55 0.69 -2.40
CA SER A 82 15.20 -0.59 -2.18
C SER A 82 16.59 -0.63 -2.83
N ASN A 83 16.67 -0.12 -4.05
CA ASN A 83 17.96 -0.07 -4.75
C ASN A 83 18.94 0.85 -4.04
N TYR A 84 18.44 1.97 -3.57
CA TYR A 84 19.30 2.91 -2.86
C TYR A 84 19.85 2.28 -1.59
N GLU A 85 18.98 1.59 -0.85
CA GLU A 85 19.41 0.93 0.38
C GLU A 85 20.44 -0.14 0.09
N SER A 86 20.22 -0.90 -0.95
CA SER A 86 21.18 -1.93 -1.32
C SER A 86 22.53 -1.36 -1.68
N ARG A 87 22.51 -0.23 -2.35
CA ARG A 87 23.76 0.40 -2.76
C ARG A 87 24.48 1.00 -1.58
N GLY A 88 23.77 1.43 -0.58
CA GLY A 88 24.36 2.04 0.57
C GLY A 88 25.25 1.10 1.34
N ASN A 89 25.14 -0.16 1.04
CA ASN A 89 25.97 -1.15 1.67
C ASN A 89 27.17 -1.46 0.83
#